data_aa6bc79a64a542eec2579baadaac2eba
#
_entry.id   aa6bc79a64a542eec2579baadaac2eba
#
_cell.length_a   1.000
_cell.length_b   1.000
_cell.length_c   1.000
_cell.angle_alpha   90.00
_cell.angle_beta   90.00
_cell.angle_gamma   90.00
#
_symmetry.space_group_name_H-M   'P 1'
#
loop_
_entity.id
_entity.type
_entity.pdbx_description
1 polymer ?
#
loop_
_entity_poly.entity_id
_entity_poly.type
_entity_poly.pdbx_seq_one_letter_code
_entity_poly.pdbx_strand_id
1 'polypeptide(L)'
;HEYRLLHDLMRLDTPSVEPIGVVTGRRDADGHPMDQILITRHLQFSLPYRSLFQSGVRPETVMRLLDALVVLLVRLHLVGFLWGDISLSNVLFRRDAEAFAAYLVDAETGELHDQLTTGQREHDLQIARTNLYGEFLDLEAGDLLDPNLDPRQLVDTIETRYHELWAELTEPQEFPGGDVSQVESRVRRLNALGFDVAELDIQTSSDVIRIQPKVVDAGHHQRRLLRLTGLDTEENQARRLLNDLDTFAARRGLQSVDESV
;
A
#
# COMPACT_ATOMS: atom_id res chain seq x y z
N HIS A 1 -1.30 2.84 23.24
CA HIS A 1 -0.48 2.03 22.32
C HIS A 1 -0.77 2.45 20.88
N GLU A 2 -1.96 2.23 20.38
CA GLU A 2 -2.42 2.48 19.01
C GLU A 2 -2.15 3.93 18.53
N TYR A 3 -2.46 4.96 19.36
CA TYR A 3 -2.17 6.35 19.03
C TYR A 3 -0.71 6.59 18.65
N ARG A 4 0.23 5.94 19.37
CA ARG A 4 1.66 6.08 19.07
C ARG A 4 2.03 5.38 17.77
N LEU A 5 1.51 4.17 17.56
CA LEU A 5 1.75 3.42 16.32
C LEU A 5 1.26 4.18 15.09
N LEU A 6 0.03 4.70 15.11
CA LEU A 6 -0.50 5.51 14.01
C LEU A 6 0.32 6.79 13.79
N HIS A 7 0.80 7.43 14.87
CA HIS A 7 1.68 8.59 14.75
C HIS A 7 3.04 8.24 14.14
N ASP A 8 3.62 7.09 14.50
CA ASP A 8 4.87 6.61 13.92
C ASP A 8 4.70 6.19 12.45
N LEU A 9 3.60 5.51 12.11
CA LEU A 9 3.25 5.18 10.72
C LEU A 9 3.08 6.44 9.85
N MET A 10 2.43 7.48 10.38
CA MET A 10 2.31 8.76 9.69
C MET A 10 3.69 9.40 9.44
N ARG A 11 4.63 9.33 10.39
CA ARG A 11 6.00 9.83 10.21
C ARG A 11 6.80 9.02 9.19
N LEU A 12 6.45 7.76 8.99
CA LEU A 12 7.02 6.87 7.99
C LEU A 12 6.28 6.95 6.64
N ASP A 13 5.41 7.95 6.47
CA ASP A 13 4.62 8.18 5.24
C ASP A 13 3.83 6.94 4.79
N THR A 14 3.30 6.19 5.76
CA THR A 14 2.56 4.95 5.50
C THR A 14 1.05 5.26 5.43
N PRO A 15 0.27 4.68 4.50
CA PRO A 15 -1.15 4.94 4.39
C PRO A 15 -1.91 4.44 5.61
N SER A 16 -2.20 5.34 6.54
CA SER A 16 -2.97 5.10 7.75
C SER A 16 -3.87 6.29 8.06
N VAL A 17 -4.86 6.10 8.93
CA VAL A 17 -5.65 7.22 9.43
C VAL A 17 -4.78 8.10 10.35
N GLU A 18 -4.96 9.42 10.26
CA GLU A 18 -4.20 10.40 11.05
C GLU A 18 -4.73 10.42 12.50
N PRO A 19 -3.90 10.13 13.52
CA PRO A 19 -4.31 10.21 14.90
C PRO A 19 -4.35 11.67 15.37
N ILE A 20 -5.49 12.11 15.90
CA ILE A 20 -5.71 13.47 16.40
C ILE A 20 -5.47 13.55 17.92
N GLY A 21 -5.94 12.55 18.66
CA GLY A 21 -5.79 12.54 20.11
C GLY A 21 -6.42 11.34 20.79
N VAL A 22 -6.24 11.28 22.10
CA VAL A 22 -6.82 10.24 22.96
C VAL A 22 -7.59 10.88 24.11
N VAL A 23 -8.83 10.48 24.33
CA VAL A 23 -9.63 10.86 25.50
C VAL A 23 -9.44 9.83 26.59
N THR A 24 -8.91 10.25 27.72
CA THR A 24 -8.65 9.40 28.89
C THR A 24 -9.43 9.85 30.11
N GLY A 25 -9.48 9.04 31.16
CA GLY A 25 -10.10 9.39 32.43
C GLY A 25 -11.63 9.50 32.38
N ARG A 26 -12.26 8.94 31.35
CA ARG A 26 -13.72 8.89 31.23
C ARG A 26 -14.35 8.04 32.32
N ARG A 27 -15.54 8.45 32.73
CA ARG A 27 -16.38 7.67 33.66
C ARG A 27 -17.80 7.63 33.15
N ASP A 28 -18.51 6.54 33.44
CA ASP A 28 -19.95 6.43 33.20
C ASP A 28 -20.77 7.26 34.21
N ALA A 29 -22.11 7.21 34.10
CA ALA A 29 -23.01 7.92 34.99
C ALA A 29 -22.91 7.47 36.47
N ASP A 30 -22.47 6.23 36.70
CA ASP A 30 -22.31 5.61 38.02
C ASP A 30 -20.90 5.81 38.58
N GLY A 31 -20.00 6.48 37.83
CA GLY A 31 -18.63 6.80 38.24
C GLY A 31 -17.61 5.71 37.94
N HIS A 32 -17.96 4.62 37.25
CA HIS A 32 -17.02 3.57 36.88
C HIS A 32 -16.09 4.04 35.75
N PRO A 33 -14.82 3.59 35.75
CA PRO A 33 -13.89 3.91 34.66
C PRO A 33 -14.40 3.35 33.33
N MET A 34 -14.31 4.15 32.28
CA MET A 34 -14.58 3.76 30.88
C MET A 34 -13.28 3.70 30.10
N ASP A 35 -13.28 2.89 29.04
CA ASP A 35 -12.13 2.77 28.13
C ASP A 35 -11.76 4.10 27.48
N GLN A 36 -10.49 4.20 27.08
CA GLN A 36 -9.98 5.34 26.34
C GLN A 36 -10.59 5.36 24.95
N ILE A 37 -10.73 6.56 24.37
CA ILE A 37 -11.19 6.75 23.01
C ILE A 37 -10.06 7.33 22.17
N LEU A 38 -9.67 6.64 21.10
CA LEU A 38 -8.84 7.20 20.06
C LEU A 38 -9.69 8.08 19.14
N ILE A 39 -9.19 9.24 18.81
CA ILE A 39 -9.79 10.16 17.84
C ILE A 39 -8.86 10.23 16.64
N THR A 40 -9.37 9.88 15.47
CA THR A 40 -8.65 9.96 14.20
C THR A 40 -9.33 10.96 13.25
N ARG A 41 -8.56 11.51 12.32
CA ARG A 41 -9.11 12.36 11.26
C ARG A 41 -9.93 11.51 10.31
N HIS A 42 -11.15 11.97 10.02
CA HIS A 42 -11.97 11.32 9.00
C HIS A 42 -11.30 11.36 7.64
N LEU A 43 -11.07 10.19 7.05
CA LEU A 43 -10.53 10.05 5.70
C LEU A 43 -11.65 10.35 4.69
N GLN A 44 -11.57 11.51 4.04
CA GLN A 44 -12.60 11.94 3.09
C GLN A 44 -12.61 11.04 1.85
N PHE A 45 -13.83 10.81 1.31
CA PHE A 45 -14.07 10.01 0.10
C PHE A 45 -13.59 8.55 0.21
N SER A 46 -13.42 8.03 1.41
CA SER A 46 -13.14 6.63 1.66
C SER A 46 -14.40 5.84 1.97
N LEU A 47 -14.35 4.55 1.68
CA LEU A 47 -15.43 3.61 1.96
C LEU A 47 -14.87 2.34 2.59
N PRO A 48 -15.56 1.76 3.59
CA PRO A 48 -15.26 0.43 4.08
C PRO A 48 -15.64 -0.61 3.01
N TYR A 49 -14.99 -1.78 3.03
CA TYR A 49 -15.19 -2.81 2.02
C TYR A 49 -16.68 -3.23 1.86
N ARG A 50 -17.41 -3.39 2.96
CA ARG A 50 -18.84 -3.77 2.90
C ARG A 50 -19.68 -2.79 2.08
N SER A 51 -19.42 -1.48 2.21
CA SER A 51 -20.12 -0.45 1.41
C SER A 51 -19.77 -0.54 -0.07
N LEU A 52 -18.53 -0.93 -0.39
CA LEU A 52 -18.12 -1.16 -1.77
C LEU A 52 -18.85 -2.37 -2.36
N PHE A 53 -18.93 -3.49 -1.64
CA PHE A 53 -19.57 -4.72 -2.11
C PHE A 53 -21.10 -4.65 -2.17
N GLN A 54 -21.75 -3.84 -1.33
CA GLN A 54 -23.22 -3.63 -1.35
C GLN A 54 -23.76 -3.12 -2.70
N SER A 55 -22.93 -2.52 -3.53
CA SER A 55 -23.32 -1.96 -4.83
C SER A 55 -23.22 -2.95 -6.00
N GLY A 56 -22.97 -4.23 -5.75
CA GLY A 56 -22.76 -5.24 -6.80
C GLY A 56 -21.45 -4.98 -7.56
N VAL A 57 -20.33 -5.15 -6.89
CA VAL A 57 -19.00 -4.87 -7.43
C VAL A 57 -18.62 -5.88 -8.51
N ARG A 58 -18.19 -5.38 -9.66
CA ARG A 58 -17.70 -6.22 -10.76
C ARG A 58 -16.36 -6.89 -10.38
N PRO A 59 -16.09 -8.11 -10.90
CA PRO A 59 -14.84 -8.85 -10.61
C PRO A 59 -13.57 -8.03 -10.83
N GLU A 60 -13.51 -7.21 -11.88
CA GLU A 60 -12.35 -6.36 -12.16
C GLU A 60 -12.11 -5.31 -11.06
N THR A 61 -13.19 -4.82 -10.45
CA THR A 61 -13.09 -3.87 -9.33
C THR A 61 -12.61 -4.58 -8.07
N VAL A 62 -13.08 -5.80 -7.81
CA VAL A 62 -12.57 -6.63 -6.71
C VAL A 62 -11.06 -6.81 -6.85
N MET A 63 -10.57 -7.19 -8.04
CA MET A 63 -9.12 -7.35 -8.27
C MET A 63 -8.33 -6.07 -7.97
N ARG A 64 -8.86 -4.89 -8.32
CA ARG A 64 -8.21 -3.60 -8.00
C ARG A 64 -8.21 -3.28 -6.48
N LEU A 65 -9.23 -3.73 -5.74
CA LEU A 65 -9.24 -3.62 -4.28
C LEU A 65 -8.19 -4.53 -3.65
N LEU A 66 -8.05 -5.76 -4.18
CA LEU A 66 -6.99 -6.68 -3.74
C LEU A 66 -5.59 -6.10 -4.02
N ASP A 67 -5.37 -5.50 -5.20
CA ASP A 67 -4.11 -4.83 -5.52
C ASP A 67 -3.78 -3.71 -4.53
N ALA A 68 -4.77 -2.88 -4.18
CA ALA A 68 -4.59 -1.81 -3.20
C ALA A 68 -4.24 -2.37 -1.80
N LEU A 69 -4.88 -3.46 -1.37
CA LEU A 69 -4.56 -4.14 -0.12
C LEU A 69 -3.14 -4.71 -0.13
N VAL A 70 -2.74 -5.37 -1.22
CA VAL A 70 -1.38 -5.92 -1.38
C VAL A 70 -0.33 -4.82 -1.28
N VAL A 71 -0.54 -3.69 -1.95
CA VAL A 71 0.37 -2.53 -1.87
C VAL A 71 0.45 -2.01 -0.43
N LEU A 72 -0.69 -1.89 0.27
CA LEU A 72 -0.70 -1.48 1.69
C LEU A 72 0.13 -2.45 2.56
N LEU A 73 -0.10 -3.76 2.43
CA LEU A 73 0.63 -4.78 3.21
C LEU A 73 2.14 -4.72 2.96
N VAL A 74 2.56 -4.62 1.71
CA VAL A 74 3.97 -4.50 1.36
C VAL A 74 4.57 -3.23 1.94
N ARG A 75 3.87 -2.09 1.88
CA ARG A 75 4.34 -0.83 2.48
C ARG A 75 4.50 -0.93 3.99
N LEU A 76 3.54 -1.51 4.69
CA LEU A 76 3.60 -1.73 6.13
C LEU A 76 4.77 -2.63 6.52
N HIS A 77 4.97 -3.74 5.81
CA HIS A 77 6.07 -4.67 6.08
C HIS A 77 7.45 -4.07 5.74
N LEU A 78 7.56 -3.22 4.72
CA LEU A 78 8.81 -2.53 4.36
C LEU A 78 9.29 -1.57 5.46
N VAL A 79 8.35 -0.89 6.14
CA VAL A 79 8.69 0.00 7.26
C VAL A 79 8.83 -0.74 8.60
N GLY A 80 8.72 -2.08 8.60
CA GLY A 80 8.88 -2.91 9.80
C GLY A 80 7.61 -3.05 10.64
N PHE A 81 6.43 -2.70 10.13
CA PHE A 81 5.18 -2.82 10.86
C PHE A 81 4.57 -4.22 10.70
N LEU A 82 4.52 -4.97 11.80
CA LEU A 82 3.75 -6.22 11.94
C LEU A 82 2.33 -5.85 12.35
N TRP A 83 1.34 -6.19 11.54
CA TRP A 83 -0.03 -5.73 11.82
C TRP A 83 -0.75 -6.59 12.84
N GLY A 84 -0.66 -7.93 12.70
CA GLY A 84 -1.24 -8.88 13.66
C GLY A 84 -2.75 -9.08 13.55
N ASP A 85 -3.48 -8.23 12.82
CA ASP A 85 -4.93 -8.35 12.56
C ASP A 85 -5.33 -7.83 11.19
N ILE A 86 -4.69 -8.36 10.16
CA ILE A 86 -4.98 -8.00 8.77
C ILE A 86 -6.38 -8.46 8.40
N SER A 87 -7.28 -7.54 8.10
CA SER A 87 -8.65 -7.80 7.66
C SER A 87 -9.16 -6.66 6.76
N LEU A 88 -10.17 -6.92 5.94
CA LEU A 88 -10.84 -5.87 5.16
C LEU A 88 -11.59 -4.88 6.06
N SER A 89 -12.02 -5.34 7.24
CA SER A 89 -12.69 -4.49 8.23
C SER A 89 -11.78 -3.39 8.78
N ASN A 90 -10.48 -3.65 8.82
CA ASN A 90 -9.45 -2.74 9.33
C ASN A 90 -8.82 -1.89 8.22
N VAL A 91 -9.47 -1.84 7.02
CA VAL A 91 -9.02 -1.07 5.86
C VAL A 91 -10.13 -0.16 5.34
N LEU A 92 -9.77 1.08 5.05
CA LEU A 92 -10.58 1.97 4.22
C LEU A 92 -10.00 2.07 2.83
N PHE A 93 -10.88 2.06 1.83
CA PHE A 93 -10.49 2.22 0.44
C PHE A 93 -10.91 3.59 -0.08
N ARG A 94 -10.02 4.27 -0.77
CA ARG A 94 -10.29 5.53 -1.46
C ARG A 94 -10.01 5.36 -2.94
N ARG A 95 -10.87 5.95 -3.78
CA ARG A 95 -10.66 5.91 -5.23
C ARG A 95 -9.42 6.73 -5.59
N ASP A 96 -8.54 6.15 -6.38
CA ASP A 96 -7.30 6.75 -6.84
C ASP A 96 -7.19 6.56 -8.36
N ALA A 97 -7.68 7.53 -9.12
CA ALA A 97 -7.87 7.47 -10.56
C ALA A 97 -8.69 6.23 -10.99
N GLU A 98 -8.09 5.30 -11.71
CA GLU A 98 -8.74 4.05 -12.14
C GLU A 98 -8.49 2.87 -11.17
N ALA A 99 -7.73 3.09 -10.10
CA ALA A 99 -7.40 2.13 -9.06
C ALA A 99 -8.02 2.54 -7.71
N PHE A 100 -7.53 1.92 -6.65
CA PHE A 100 -7.83 2.28 -5.27
C PHE A 100 -6.53 2.47 -4.47
N ALA A 101 -6.59 3.31 -3.45
CA ALA A 101 -5.62 3.36 -2.37
C ALA A 101 -6.27 2.76 -1.11
N ALA A 102 -5.51 1.94 -0.38
CA ALA A 102 -5.93 1.31 0.86
C ALA A 102 -5.23 1.98 2.04
N TYR A 103 -5.97 2.20 3.12
CA TYR A 103 -5.51 2.86 4.34
C TYR A 103 -5.78 1.99 5.55
N LEU A 104 -4.77 1.81 6.39
CA LEU A 104 -4.90 1.14 7.68
C LEU A 104 -5.71 2.03 8.63
N VAL A 105 -6.71 1.43 9.29
CA VAL A 105 -7.60 2.11 10.25
C VAL A 105 -7.28 1.72 11.68
N ASP A 106 -7.08 0.43 11.92
CA ASP A 106 -6.84 -0.16 13.23
C ASP A 106 -5.42 -0.72 13.33
N ALA A 107 -4.65 -0.14 14.24
CA ALA A 107 -3.28 -0.54 14.54
C ALA A 107 -3.13 -1.12 15.96
N GLU A 108 -4.24 -1.46 16.66
CA GLU A 108 -4.23 -1.83 18.07
C GLU A 108 -3.34 -3.04 18.36
N THR A 109 -3.37 -4.04 17.47
CA THR A 109 -2.57 -5.27 17.58
C THR A 109 -1.18 -5.16 17.01
N GLY A 110 -0.86 -4.03 16.35
CA GLY A 110 0.36 -3.86 15.60
C GLY A 110 1.60 -3.67 16.46
N GLU A 111 2.75 -3.98 15.87
CA GLU A 111 4.07 -3.76 16.43
C GLU A 111 5.01 -3.17 15.36
N LEU A 112 5.79 -2.15 15.75
CA LEU A 112 6.80 -1.57 14.87
C LEU A 112 8.19 -2.08 15.26
N HIS A 113 8.86 -2.68 14.31
CA HIS A 113 10.24 -3.21 14.39
C HIS A 113 11.16 -2.42 13.48
N ASP A 114 12.47 -2.48 13.71
CA ASP A 114 13.45 -1.89 12.78
C ASP A 114 13.35 -2.55 11.39
N GLN A 115 13.10 -3.86 11.36
CA GLN A 115 12.88 -4.66 10.15
C GLN A 115 12.15 -5.96 10.53
N LEU A 116 11.20 -6.38 9.68
CA LEU A 116 10.55 -7.68 9.84
C LEU A 116 11.39 -8.81 9.27
N THR A 117 11.48 -9.90 10.02
CA THR A 117 12.00 -11.17 9.49
C THR A 117 11.00 -11.80 8.52
N THR A 118 11.49 -12.69 7.67
CA THR A 118 10.61 -13.50 6.78
C THR A 118 9.55 -14.25 7.59
N GLY A 119 9.92 -14.85 8.73
CA GLY A 119 8.97 -15.58 9.56
C GLY A 119 7.85 -14.68 10.14
N GLN A 120 8.16 -13.45 10.53
CA GLN A 120 7.14 -12.49 11.00
C GLN A 120 6.17 -12.11 9.87
N ARG A 121 6.69 -11.81 8.67
CA ARG A 121 5.85 -11.48 7.51
C ARG A 121 4.95 -12.64 7.10
N GLU A 122 5.50 -13.87 7.05
CA GLU A 122 4.71 -15.06 6.74
C GLU A 122 3.64 -15.32 7.81
N HIS A 123 3.94 -15.09 9.09
CA HIS A 123 2.95 -15.20 10.17
C HIS A 123 1.81 -14.20 9.98
N ASP A 124 2.12 -12.96 9.66
CA ASP A 124 1.12 -11.92 9.41
C ASP A 124 0.25 -12.27 8.20
N LEU A 125 0.84 -12.80 7.11
CA LEU A 125 0.09 -13.30 5.95
C LEU A 125 -0.82 -14.48 6.29
N GLN A 126 -0.43 -15.38 7.21
CA GLN A 126 -1.31 -16.47 7.66
C GLN A 126 -2.53 -15.94 8.44
N ILE A 127 -2.35 -14.89 9.25
CA ILE A 127 -3.47 -14.19 9.89
C ILE A 127 -4.37 -13.57 8.82
N ALA A 128 -3.78 -12.84 7.87
CA ALA A 128 -4.50 -12.26 6.74
C ALA A 128 -5.32 -13.30 5.99
N ARG A 129 -4.71 -14.45 5.66
CA ARG A 129 -5.37 -15.54 4.96
C ARG A 129 -6.64 -16.00 5.68
N THR A 130 -6.55 -16.16 6.99
CA THR A 130 -7.68 -16.64 7.81
C THR A 130 -8.81 -15.60 7.88
N ASN A 131 -8.46 -14.36 8.19
CA ASN A 131 -9.44 -13.28 8.37
C ASN A 131 -10.12 -12.92 7.04
N LEU A 132 -9.34 -12.72 5.98
CA LEU A 132 -9.86 -12.37 4.66
C LEU A 132 -10.74 -13.47 4.08
N TYR A 133 -10.36 -14.75 4.26
CA TYR A 133 -11.20 -15.86 3.82
C TYR A 133 -12.56 -15.85 4.52
N GLY A 134 -12.58 -15.64 5.85
CA GLY A 134 -13.83 -15.50 6.61
C GLY A 134 -14.69 -14.34 6.11
N GLU A 135 -14.09 -13.17 5.87
CA GLU A 135 -14.81 -11.98 5.38
C GLU A 135 -15.35 -12.17 3.94
N PHE A 136 -14.63 -12.86 3.05
CA PHE A 136 -15.15 -13.20 1.71
C PHE A 136 -16.28 -14.22 1.78
N LEU A 137 -16.23 -15.20 2.70
CA LEU A 137 -17.35 -16.10 2.94
C LEU A 137 -18.58 -15.36 3.48
N ASP A 138 -18.39 -14.38 4.34
CA ASP A 138 -19.49 -13.52 4.84
C ASP A 138 -20.12 -12.70 3.70
N LEU A 139 -19.31 -12.19 2.77
CA LEU A 139 -19.81 -11.50 1.57
C LEU A 139 -20.57 -12.45 0.64
N GLU A 140 -20.07 -13.66 0.43
CA GLU A 140 -20.74 -14.69 -0.36
C GLU A 140 -22.08 -15.08 0.27
N ALA A 141 -22.09 -15.38 1.58
CA ALA A 141 -23.30 -15.72 2.33
C ALA A 141 -24.35 -14.59 2.35
N GLY A 142 -23.90 -13.34 2.21
CA GLY A 142 -24.76 -12.16 2.11
C GLY A 142 -25.17 -11.78 0.68
N ASP A 143 -24.90 -12.61 -0.33
CA ASP A 143 -25.13 -12.32 -1.77
C ASP A 143 -24.47 -11.00 -2.24
N LEU A 144 -23.34 -10.63 -1.60
CA LEU A 144 -22.59 -9.40 -1.93
C LEU A 144 -21.37 -9.67 -2.81
N LEU A 145 -20.92 -10.91 -2.91
CA LEU A 145 -19.83 -11.34 -3.78
C LEU A 145 -20.40 -11.83 -5.11
N ASP A 146 -19.73 -11.47 -6.22
CA ASP A 146 -20.09 -12.00 -7.55
C ASP A 146 -19.97 -13.53 -7.54
N PRO A 147 -20.98 -14.29 -8.02
CA PRO A 147 -20.97 -15.76 -8.00
C PRO A 147 -19.82 -16.42 -8.78
N ASN A 148 -19.15 -15.68 -9.66
CA ASN A 148 -17.97 -16.16 -10.39
C ASN A 148 -16.66 -15.99 -9.60
N LEU A 149 -16.69 -15.37 -8.44
CA LEU A 149 -15.53 -15.19 -7.57
C LEU A 149 -15.54 -16.24 -6.45
N ASP A 150 -14.46 -16.98 -6.36
CA ASP A 150 -14.24 -17.96 -5.30
C ASP A 150 -13.45 -17.31 -4.15
N PRO A 151 -13.99 -17.25 -2.92
CA PRO A 151 -13.30 -16.72 -1.74
C PRO A 151 -11.89 -17.26 -1.55
N ARG A 152 -11.68 -18.56 -1.80
CA ARG A 152 -10.37 -19.19 -1.69
C ARG A 152 -9.38 -18.63 -2.73
N GLN A 153 -9.81 -18.52 -3.99
CA GLN A 153 -8.98 -17.98 -5.07
C GLN A 153 -8.63 -16.51 -4.84
N LEU A 154 -9.53 -15.73 -4.23
CA LEU A 154 -9.25 -14.33 -3.87
C LEU A 154 -8.10 -14.24 -2.87
N VAL A 155 -8.13 -15.07 -1.83
CA VAL A 155 -7.06 -15.09 -0.81
C VAL A 155 -5.75 -15.60 -1.39
N ASP A 156 -5.78 -16.69 -2.17
CA ASP A 156 -4.59 -17.21 -2.86
C ASP A 156 -3.98 -16.16 -3.81
N THR A 157 -4.83 -15.33 -4.44
CA THR A 157 -4.40 -14.22 -5.30
C THR A 157 -3.69 -13.12 -4.50
N ILE A 158 -4.19 -12.76 -3.33
CA ILE A 158 -3.56 -11.76 -2.44
C ILE A 158 -2.16 -12.25 -2.04
N GLU A 159 -2.05 -13.48 -1.57
CA GLU A 159 -0.78 -14.07 -1.14
C GLU A 159 0.24 -14.12 -2.29
N THR A 160 -0.17 -14.60 -3.46
CA THR A 160 0.68 -14.66 -4.66
C THR A 160 1.18 -13.27 -5.05
N ARG A 161 0.28 -12.29 -5.17
CA ARG A 161 0.63 -10.91 -5.54
C ARG A 161 1.51 -10.23 -4.50
N TYR A 162 1.31 -10.52 -3.21
CA TYR A 162 2.18 -10.02 -2.16
C TYR A 162 3.62 -10.53 -2.36
N HIS A 163 3.80 -11.83 -2.57
CA HIS A 163 5.13 -12.41 -2.76
C HIS A 163 5.80 -11.90 -4.04
N GLU A 164 5.05 -11.79 -5.14
CA GLU A 164 5.56 -11.22 -6.40
C GLU A 164 6.03 -9.77 -6.20
N LEU A 165 5.22 -8.92 -5.58
CA LEU A 165 5.57 -7.52 -5.33
C LEU A 165 6.73 -7.40 -4.35
N TRP A 166 6.73 -8.20 -3.27
CA TRP A 166 7.83 -8.23 -2.30
C TRP A 166 9.15 -8.62 -2.95
N ALA A 167 9.16 -9.68 -3.75
CA ALA A 167 10.34 -10.12 -4.48
C ALA A 167 10.85 -9.06 -5.47
N GLU A 168 9.94 -8.44 -6.22
CA GLU A 168 10.30 -7.36 -7.16
C GLU A 168 10.98 -6.17 -6.43
N LEU A 169 10.55 -5.85 -5.21
CA LEU A 169 11.05 -4.72 -4.44
C LEU A 169 12.34 -5.03 -3.65
N THR A 170 12.54 -6.28 -3.21
CA THR A 170 13.58 -6.60 -2.22
C THR A 170 14.61 -7.62 -2.68
N GLU A 171 14.28 -8.47 -3.67
CA GLU A 171 15.19 -9.51 -4.08
C GLU A 171 16.22 -9.04 -5.12
N PRO A 172 17.45 -9.56 -5.03
CA PRO A 172 18.46 -9.30 -6.04
C PRO A 172 18.07 -9.98 -7.35
N GLN A 173 18.24 -9.28 -8.47
CA GLN A 173 18.04 -9.81 -9.81
C GLN A 173 19.37 -9.87 -10.55
N GLU A 174 19.63 -10.97 -11.26
CA GLU A 174 20.84 -11.16 -12.05
C GLU A 174 20.58 -10.81 -13.53
N PHE A 175 21.50 -10.02 -14.09
CA PHE A 175 21.46 -9.60 -15.49
C PHE A 175 22.71 -10.10 -16.21
N PRO A 176 22.58 -11.12 -17.10
CA PRO A 176 23.70 -11.58 -17.92
C PRO A 176 24.19 -10.49 -18.88
N GLY A 177 25.52 -10.41 -19.08
CA GLY A 177 26.11 -9.55 -20.09
C GLY A 177 26.22 -8.06 -19.73
N GLY A 178 25.92 -7.67 -18.49
CA GLY A 178 26.14 -6.27 -18.04
C GLY A 178 25.24 -5.24 -18.68
N ASP A 179 24.03 -5.61 -19.10
CA ASP A 179 23.11 -4.72 -19.81
C ASP A 179 22.46 -3.70 -18.87
N VAL A 180 23.01 -2.48 -18.87
CA VAL A 180 22.51 -1.34 -18.08
C VAL A 180 21.06 -1.01 -18.41
N SER A 181 20.59 -1.29 -19.63
CA SER A 181 19.20 -0.98 -20.04
C SER A 181 18.17 -1.79 -19.27
N GLN A 182 18.51 -3.00 -18.83
CA GLN A 182 17.66 -3.85 -18.00
C GLN A 182 17.54 -3.29 -16.58
N VAL A 183 18.63 -2.71 -16.05
CA VAL A 183 18.62 -2.01 -14.75
C VAL A 183 17.67 -0.84 -14.76
N GLU A 184 17.80 0.03 -15.76
CA GLU A 184 16.90 1.17 -15.93
C GLU A 184 15.44 0.75 -16.12
N SER A 185 15.22 -0.35 -16.83
CA SER A 185 13.88 -0.92 -17.01
C SER A 185 13.29 -1.39 -15.68
N ARG A 186 14.10 -2.01 -14.80
CA ARG A 186 13.65 -2.41 -13.47
C ARG A 186 13.29 -1.21 -12.61
N VAL A 187 14.17 -0.21 -12.53
CA VAL A 187 13.90 1.02 -11.78
C VAL A 187 12.62 1.68 -12.27
N ARG A 188 12.45 1.80 -13.60
CA ARG A 188 11.21 2.35 -14.18
C ARG A 188 9.95 1.54 -13.79
N ARG A 189 10.04 0.20 -13.74
CA ARG A 189 8.92 -0.64 -13.26
C ARG A 189 8.59 -0.38 -11.80
N LEU A 190 9.60 -0.32 -10.92
CA LEU A 190 9.40 -0.05 -9.50
C LEU A 190 8.79 1.34 -9.28
N ASN A 191 9.30 2.35 -9.99
CA ASN A 191 8.73 3.69 -9.97
C ASN A 191 7.28 3.71 -10.53
N ALA A 192 6.99 2.90 -11.56
CA ALA A 192 5.62 2.78 -12.10
C ALA A 192 4.65 2.14 -11.11
N LEU A 193 5.16 1.31 -10.19
CA LEU A 193 4.39 0.76 -9.05
C LEU A 193 4.28 1.75 -7.88
N GLY A 194 4.91 2.93 -7.98
CA GLY A 194 4.86 3.97 -6.96
C GLY A 194 5.97 3.92 -5.93
N PHE A 195 6.97 3.05 -6.10
CA PHE A 195 8.08 2.90 -5.15
C PHE A 195 9.32 3.67 -5.62
N ASP A 196 9.90 4.48 -4.74
CA ASP A 196 11.18 5.13 -4.98
C ASP A 196 12.34 4.18 -4.67
N VAL A 197 13.29 4.12 -5.61
CA VAL A 197 14.54 3.39 -5.45
C VAL A 197 15.66 4.40 -5.18
N ALA A 198 16.13 4.47 -3.92
CA ALA A 198 17.17 5.43 -3.54
C ALA A 198 18.55 4.99 -3.98
N GLU A 199 18.84 3.71 -3.87
CA GLU A 199 20.14 3.11 -4.15
C GLU A 199 19.97 1.77 -4.85
N LEU A 200 20.94 1.43 -5.69
CA LEU A 200 21.09 0.10 -6.25
C LEU A 200 22.36 -0.50 -5.67
N ASP A 201 22.23 -1.61 -4.98
CA ASP A 201 23.41 -2.43 -4.65
C ASP A 201 23.79 -3.25 -5.88
N ILE A 202 24.91 -2.87 -6.53
CA ILE A 202 25.37 -3.46 -7.77
C ILE A 202 26.61 -4.31 -7.47
N GLN A 203 26.48 -5.62 -7.64
CA GLN A 203 27.59 -6.55 -7.56
C GLN A 203 27.92 -7.06 -8.96
N THR A 204 29.13 -6.77 -9.44
CA THR A 204 29.60 -7.22 -10.76
C THR A 204 30.52 -8.42 -10.60
N SER A 205 30.19 -9.51 -11.28
CA SER A 205 31.05 -10.67 -11.45
C SER A 205 31.22 -10.93 -12.94
N SER A 206 32.37 -11.38 -13.39
CA SER A 206 32.90 -11.44 -14.77
C SER A 206 31.93 -11.31 -15.96
N ASP A 207 30.70 -11.82 -15.90
CA ASP A 207 29.68 -11.71 -16.96
C ASP A 207 28.25 -11.51 -16.43
N VAL A 208 28.08 -11.26 -15.13
CA VAL A 208 26.76 -11.09 -14.49
C VAL A 208 26.78 -9.85 -13.61
N ILE A 209 25.80 -8.99 -13.81
CA ILE A 209 25.49 -7.90 -12.88
C ILE A 209 24.32 -8.35 -12.00
N ARG A 210 24.55 -8.38 -10.69
CA ARG A 210 23.53 -8.62 -9.68
C ARG A 210 23.11 -7.28 -9.10
N ILE A 211 21.80 -6.99 -9.13
CA ILE A 211 21.25 -5.72 -8.67
C ILE A 211 20.16 -5.98 -7.65
N GLN A 212 20.33 -5.38 -6.49
CA GLN A 212 19.30 -5.33 -5.46
C GLN A 212 18.87 -3.88 -5.27
N PRO A 213 17.59 -3.56 -5.51
CA PRO A 213 17.09 -2.21 -5.24
C PRO A 213 16.96 -2.01 -3.73
N LYS A 214 17.40 -0.87 -3.23
CA LYS A 214 17.08 -0.38 -1.90
C LYS A 214 15.88 0.54 -2.02
N VAL A 215 14.71 -0.02 -1.80
CA VAL A 215 13.46 0.72 -1.80
C VAL A 215 13.40 1.56 -0.53
N VAL A 216 13.25 2.86 -0.67
CA VAL A 216 13.24 3.80 0.46
C VAL A 216 11.84 4.23 0.78
N ASP A 217 10.96 4.26 -0.21
CA ASP A 217 9.64 4.85 -0.04
C ASP A 217 8.65 4.42 -1.14
N ALA A 218 7.36 4.48 -0.81
CA ALA A 218 6.25 4.38 -1.74
C ALA A 218 5.58 5.75 -1.87
N GLY A 219 5.19 6.18 -3.06
CA GLY A 219 4.63 7.53 -3.30
C GLY A 219 5.53 8.37 -4.22
N HIS A 220 6.27 7.70 -5.09
CA HIS A 220 7.16 8.33 -6.07
C HIS A 220 6.47 9.42 -6.88
N HIS A 221 5.31 9.12 -7.48
CA HIS A 221 4.60 10.06 -8.33
C HIS A 221 3.94 11.17 -7.51
N GLN A 222 3.40 10.87 -6.34
CA GLN A 222 2.82 11.85 -5.44
C GLN A 222 3.85 12.92 -5.05
N ARG A 223 5.04 12.51 -4.60
CA ARG A 223 6.11 13.45 -4.23
C ARG A 223 6.65 14.22 -5.42
N ARG A 224 6.81 13.58 -6.58
CA ARG A 224 7.24 14.26 -7.81
C ARG A 224 6.23 15.33 -8.22
N LEU A 225 4.93 15.00 -8.24
CA LEU A 225 3.88 15.96 -8.57
C LEU A 225 3.82 17.11 -7.57
N LEU A 226 3.90 16.81 -6.27
CA LEU A 226 3.91 17.83 -5.20
C LEU A 226 5.07 18.82 -5.38
N ARG A 227 6.28 18.33 -5.68
CA ARG A 227 7.44 19.19 -5.94
C ARG A 227 7.26 20.09 -7.16
N LEU A 228 6.70 19.55 -8.25
CA LEU A 228 6.56 20.28 -9.51
C LEU A 228 5.41 21.28 -9.50
N THR A 229 4.31 20.98 -8.81
CA THR A 229 3.06 21.73 -8.95
C THR A 229 2.51 22.27 -7.63
N GLY A 230 2.98 21.77 -6.48
CA GLY A 230 2.38 22.00 -5.17
C GLY A 230 1.08 21.24 -4.95
N LEU A 231 0.66 20.38 -5.88
CA LEU A 231 -0.57 19.60 -5.77
C LEU A 231 -0.30 18.28 -5.04
N ASP A 232 -1.01 18.09 -3.93
CA ASP A 232 -1.03 16.84 -3.17
C ASP A 232 -2.23 15.99 -3.57
N THR A 233 -1.98 14.73 -3.97
CA THR A 233 -3.01 13.79 -4.41
C THR A 233 -2.51 12.35 -4.25
N GLU A 234 -3.37 11.35 -4.50
CA GLU A 234 -3.00 9.95 -4.43
C GLU A 234 -2.02 9.53 -5.53
N GLU A 235 -1.29 8.45 -5.29
CA GLU A 235 -0.18 7.99 -6.14
C GLU A 235 -0.59 7.72 -7.59
N ASN A 236 -1.70 6.99 -7.83
CA ASN A 236 -2.14 6.71 -9.19
C ASN A 236 -2.70 7.96 -9.89
N GLN A 237 -3.36 8.85 -9.14
CA GLN A 237 -3.80 10.15 -9.67
C GLN A 237 -2.60 11.03 -10.01
N ALA A 238 -1.58 11.06 -9.15
CA ALA A 238 -0.33 11.77 -9.41
C ALA A 238 0.38 11.24 -10.66
N ARG A 239 0.49 9.90 -10.81
CA ARG A 239 1.04 9.26 -12.01
C ARG A 239 0.32 9.69 -13.28
N ARG A 240 -1.03 9.70 -13.25
CA ARG A 240 -1.84 10.15 -14.38
C ARG A 240 -1.56 11.60 -14.75
N LEU A 241 -1.56 12.50 -13.77
CA LEU A 241 -1.30 13.92 -13.98
C LEU A 241 0.10 14.19 -14.52
N LEU A 242 1.12 13.49 -14.00
CA LEU A 242 2.49 13.58 -14.51
C LEU A 242 2.59 13.12 -15.97
N ASN A 243 1.95 12.00 -16.33
CA ASN A 243 1.89 11.54 -17.72
C ASN A 243 1.22 12.56 -18.66
N ASP A 244 0.15 13.22 -18.21
CA ASP A 244 -0.53 14.28 -18.95
C ASP A 244 0.40 15.49 -19.13
N LEU A 245 1.14 15.88 -18.08
CA LEU A 245 2.13 16.97 -18.13
C LEU A 245 3.30 16.65 -19.08
N ASP A 246 3.87 15.44 -19.00
CA ASP A 246 4.95 14.99 -19.89
C ASP A 246 4.46 14.94 -21.36
N THR A 247 3.23 14.47 -21.59
CA THR A 247 2.61 14.50 -22.93
C THR A 247 2.43 15.93 -23.45
N PHE A 248 2.02 16.85 -22.60
CA PHE A 248 1.86 18.25 -22.95
C PHE A 248 3.22 18.90 -23.25
N ALA A 249 4.24 18.64 -22.43
CA ALA A 249 5.61 19.13 -22.62
C ALA A 249 6.18 18.64 -23.97
N ALA A 250 6.04 17.35 -24.27
CA ALA A 250 6.48 16.78 -25.54
C ALA A 250 5.82 17.44 -26.76
N ARG A 251 4.49 17.72 -26.69
CA ARG A 251 3.76 18.43 -27.76
C ARG A 251 4.25 19.87 -27.96
N ARG A 252 4.87 20.47 -26.95
CA ARG A 252 5.47 21.82 -26.99
C ARG A 252 6.95 21.81 -27.34
N GLY A 253 7.56 20.64 -27.57
CA GLY A 253 8.98 20.50 -27.90
C GLY A 253 9.91 20.66 -26.68
N LEU A 254 9.40 20.55 -25.48
CA LEU A 254 10.18 20.50 -24.23
C LEU A 254 10.67 19.07 -24.01
N GLN A 255 11.89 18.90 -23.48
CA GLN A 255 12.45 17.55 -23.27
C GLN A 255 11.82 16.82 -22.09
N SER A 256 11.55 17.53 -21.00
CA SER A 256 10.77 17.02 -19.86
C SER A 256 10.16 18.16 -19.04
N VAL A 257 9.23 17.85 -18.15
CA VAL A 257 8.69 18.83 -17.19
C VAL A 257 9.70 19.15 -16.10
N ASP A 258 10.62 18.22 -15.78
CA ASP A 258 11.65 18.40 -14.75
C ASP A 258 12.76 19.39 -15.16
N GLU A 259 12.96 19.63 -16.47
CA GLU A 259 13.95 20.60 -17.00
C GLU A 259 13.43 22.04 -17.04
N SER A 260 12.15 22.25 -16.72
CA SER A 260 11.49 23.57 -16.82
C SER A 260 11.34 24.26 -15.45
N VAL A 261 11.87 23.72 -14.39
CA VAL A 261 11.93 24.24 -13.02
C VAL A 261 13.41 24.35 -12.60
#